data_145266b39653c3ded26a67296afb9ce8
#
_entry.id   145266b39653c3ded26a67296afb9ce8
#
_cell.length_a   1.000
_cell.length_b   1.000
_cell.length_c   1.000
_cell.angle_alpha   90.00
_cell.angle_beta   90.00
_cell.angle_gamma   90.00
#
_symmetry.space_group_name_H-M   'P 1'
#
loop_
_entity.id
_entity.type
_entity.pdbx_description
1 polymer ?
#
loop_
_entity_poly.entity_id
_entity_poly.type
_entity_poly.pdbx_seq_one_letter_code
_entity_poly.pdbx_strand_id
1 'polypeptide(L)'
;QRHTMFAEVKNGYVHKDAVPMKTVSITEALAVAYAAYRINSNTYTKDTRRFSCDENKTQFDNKSLVRYYWEKKLDTADAKYLPEDFEMFEPTEADYASVQEALKWMKRYVMLGLGDLDGFKADMVKELSQDEVKIAAMGRIAAGDAVASVVDEVKIAAMGRIAFAPEFIARDQHETGLTKTIRVEYRDSKHIEPVGEKVETVIEVLDKRYSSQWESYNYTCVTTDGNLVSFMNKFEHAVGDRKRIKAKVKSHTKNRLFSADETRLNYVKLYKV
;
A
#
# COMPACT_ATOMS: atom_id res chain seq x y z
N GLN A 1 18.97 -36.62 -20.45
CA GLN A 1 18.83 -35.94 -21.74
C GLN A 1 19.30 -34.50 -21.56
N ARG A 2 20.40 -34.15 -22.25
CA ARG A 2 20.92 -32.79 -22.30
C ARG A 2 20.01 -31.99 -23.23
N HIS A 3 19.23 -31.05 -22.70
CA HIS A 3 18.59 -30.02 -23.50
C HIS A 3 19.66 -29.02 -23.95
N THR A 4 20.06 -29.11 -25.22
CA THR A 4 20.82 -28.07 -25.89
C THR A 4 19.91 -26.87 -26.12
N MET A 5 20.18 -25.79 -25.38
CA MET A 5 19.56 -24.51 -25.65
C MET A 5 20.17 -23.91 -26.92
N PHE A 6 19.36 -23.67 -27.92
CA PHE A 6 19.75 -22.90 -29.08
C PHE A 6 19.48 -21.42 -28.84
N ALA A 7 20.52 -20.61 -28.85
CA ALA A 7 20.38 -19.16 -28.86
C ALA A 7 19.93 -18.71 -30.25
N GLU A 8 18.77 -18.08 -30.37
CA GLU A 8 18.30 -17.50 -31.63
C GLU A 8 18.93 -16.12 -31.81
N VAL A 9 19.73 -15.95 -32.88
CA VAL A 9 20.33 -14.66 -33.22
C VAL A 9 19.38 -13.93 -34.16
N LYS A 10 18.72 -12.88 -33.68
CA LYS A 10 17.94 -11.96 -34.48
C LYS A 10 18.61 -10.59 -34.50
N ASN A 11 18.91 -10.09 -35.69
CA ASN A 11 19.50 -8.75 -35.91
C ASN A 11 20.85 -8.52 -35.22
N GLY A 12 21.73 -9.51 -35.15
CA GLY A 12 23.08 -9.37 -34.58
C GLY A 12 23.17 -9.37 -33.06
N TYR A 13 22.03 -9.51 -32.36
CA TYR A 13 21.99 -9.63 -30.92
C TYR A 13 21.76 -11.08 -30.52
N VAL A 14 22.60 -11.58 -29.63
CA VAL A 14 22.39 -12.89 -29.00
C VAL A 14 21.29 -12.68 -27.93
N HIS A 15 20.08 -13.14 -28.23
CA HIS A 15 19.09 -13.34 -27.20
C HIS A 15 19.57 -14.43 -26.26
N LYS A 16 20.21 -14.10 -25.16
CA LYS A 16 20.37 -15.05 -24.07
C LYS A 16 18.96 -15.46 -23.64
N ASP A 17 18.71 -16.75 -23.63
CA ASP A 17 17.44 -17.31 -23.19
C ASP A 17 16.98 -16.61 -21.90
N ALA A 18 15.75 -16.13 -21.92
CA ALA A 18 15.18 -15.49 -20.76
C ALA A 18 15.38 -16.42 -19.55
N VAL A 19 16.01 -15.92 -18.50
CA VAL A 19 16.18 -16.67 -17.25
C VAL A 19 14.83 -17.28 -16.90
N PRO A 20 14.72 -18.60 -16.73
CA PRO A 20 13.43 -19.23 -16.50
C PRO A 20 12.77 -18.58 -15.28
N MET A 21 11.61 -17.97 -15.50
CA MET A 21 10.83 -17.39 -14.44
C MET A 21 10.27 -18.52 -13.58
N LYS A 22 10.68 -18.58 -12.31
CA LYS A 22 10.06 -19.48 -11.34
C LYS A 22 8.67 -18.95 -11.01
N THR A 23 7.68 -19.82 -11.03
CA THR A 23 6.34 -19.52 -10.54
C THR A 23 6.21 -19.97 -9.10
N VAL A 24 5.51 -19.19 -8.30
CA VAL A 24 5.10 -19.55 -6.95
C VAL A 24 3.59 -19.36 -6.85
N SER A 25 2.95 -20.04 -5.91
CA SER A 25 1.53 -19.84 -5.69
C SER A 25 1.26 -18.41 -5.23
N ILE A 26 0.11 -17.87 -5.63
CA ILE A 26 -0.30 -16.53 -5.18
C ILE A 26 -0.41 -16.47 -3.66
N THR A 27 -0.83 -17.56 -3.03
CA THR A 27 -0.93 -17.66 -1.57
C THR A 27 0.43 -17.48 -0.90
N GLU A 28 1.48 -18.14 -1.39
CA GLU A 28 2.84 -17.98 -0.86
C GLU A 28 3.41 -16.59 -1.13
N ALA A 29 3.21 -16.07 -2.34
CA ALA A 29 3.68 -14.73 -2.70
C ALA A 29 3.05 -13.65 -1.81
N LEU A 30 1.74 -13.73 -1.57
CA LEU A 30 1.04 -12.81 -0.68
C LEU A 30 1.41 -13.02 0.78
N ALA A 31 1.63 -14.26 1.25
CA ALA A 31 2.04 -14.51 2.62
C ALA A 31 3.39 -13.83 2.93
N VAL A 32 4.34 -13.89 2.01
CA VAL A 32 5.62 -13.17 2.12
C VAL A 32 5.40 -11.66 2.12
N ALA A 33 4.49 -11.13 1.31
CA ALA A 33 4.17 -9.70 1.30
C ALA A 33 3.53 -9.26 2.62
N TYR A 34 2.62 -10.05 3.21
CA TYR A 34 2.03 -9.78 4.52
C TYR A 34 3.08 -9.85 5.64
N ALA A 35 3.99 -10.82 5.59
CA ALA A 35 5.10 -10.91 6.54
C ALA A 35 6.00 -9.66 6.46
N ALA A 36 6.37 -9.22 5.27
CA ALA A 36 7.13 -7.98 5.07
C ALA A 36 6.37 -6.74 5.57
N TYR A 37 5.06 -6.69 5.36
CA TYR A 37 4.18 -5.64 5.85
C TYR A 37 4.14 -5.61 7.39
N ARG A 38 4.00 -6.76 8.03
CA ARG A 38 4.05 -6.93 9.48
C ARG A 38 5.38 -6.49 10.07
N ILE A 39 6.51 -6.87 9.45
CA ILE A 39 7.87 -6.46 9.85
C ILE A 39 7.99 -4.94 9.87
N ASN A 40 7.38 -4.26 8.91
CA ASN A 40 7.33 -2.80 8.83
C ASN A 40 6.13 -2.19 9.60
N SER A 41 5.69 -2.84 10.68
CA SER A 41 4.62 -2.35 11.57
C SER A 41 3.30 -2.05 10.85
N ASN A 42 2.91 -2.95 9.94
CA ASN A 42 1.73 -2.84 9.09
C ASN A 42 1.68 -1.53 8.29
N THR A 43 2.81 -1.16 7.72
CA THR A 43 2.97 0.02 6.89
C THR A 43 3.78 -0.31 5.64
N TYR A 44 3.36 0.21 4.49
CA TYR A 44 4.17 0.11 3.27
C TYR A 44 5.28 1.16 3.27
N THR A 45 6.49 0.72 3.57
CA THR A 45 7.71 1.53 3.54
C THR A 45 8.31 1.48 2.14
N LYS A 46 8.50 2.64 1.51
CA LYS A 46 9.01 2.76 0.13
C LYS A 46 10.52 2.76 0.04
N ASP A 47 11.18 3.26 1.08
CA ASP A 47 12.62 3.49 1.09
C ASP A 47 13.28 2.77 2.26
N THR A 48 14.39 2.11 1.98
CA THR A 48 15.24 1.52 3.02
C THR A 48 15.91 2.61 3.84
N ARG A 49 15.84 2.50 5.15
CA ARG A 49 16.43 3.46 6.11
C ARG A 49 17.45 2.76 7.00
N ARG A 50 18.58 3.42 7.19
CA ARG A 50 19.61 3.00 8.17
C ARG A 50 19.53 3.92 9.39
N PHE A 51 19.40 3.32 10.56
CA PHE A 51 19.39 4.04 11.82
C PHE A 51 20.76 3.95 12.46
N SER A 52 21.44 5.09 12.61
CA SER A 52 22.78 5.16 13.18
C SER A 52 22.82 5.14 14.71
N CYS A 53 21.69 5.33 15.36
CA CYS A 53 21.60 5.46 16.82
C CYS A 53 21.37 4.14 17.56
N ASP A 54 20.90 3.09 16.89
CA ASP A 54 20.68 1.78 17.47
C ASP A 54 21.37 0.71 16.62
N GLU A 55 22.58 0.29 17.02
CA GLU A 55 23.30 -0.89 16.52
C GLU A 55 23.27 -1.10 14.99
N ASN A 56 23.35 -0.02 14.22
CA ASN A 56 23.32 -0.06 12.75
C ASN A 56 22.11 -0.81 12.15
N LYS A 57 20.98 -0.74 12.79
CA LYS A 57 19.76 -1.41 12.32
C LYS A 57 19.25 -0.82 11.01
N THR A 58 19.07 -1.67 10.01
CA THR A 58 18.46 -1.31 8.74
C THR A 58 16.99 -1.69 8.73
N GLN A 59 16.13 -0.73 8.39
CA GLN A 59 14.75 -1.00 8.04
C GLN A 59 14.66 -1.08 6.51
N PHE A 60 14.53 -2.28 5.99
CA PHE A 60 14.35 -2.49 4.56
C PHE A 60 12.94 -2.09 4.13
N ASP A 61 12.83 -1.52 2.94
CA ASP A 61 11.53 -1.29 2.31
C ASP A 61 10.81 -2.61 1.98
N ASN A 62 9.48 -2.56 1.88
CA ASN A 62 8.66 -3.77 1.69
C ASN A 62 9.01 -4.53 0.41
N LYS A 63 9.30 -3.81 -0.67
CA LYS A 63 9.68 -4.42 -1.94
C LYS A 63 11.02 -5.16 -1.84
N SER A 64 12.00 -4.56 -1.16
CA SER A 64 13.30 -5.18 -0.91
C SER A 64 13.17 -6.41 -0.02
N LEU A 65 12.37 -6.37 1.05
CA LEU A 65 12.10 -7.53 1.89
C LEU A 65 11.53 -8.71 1.10
N VAL A 66 10.49 -8.47 0.31
CA VAL A 66 9.87 -9.50 -0.54
C VAL A 66 10.89 -10.05 -1.54
N ARG A 67 11.66 -9.18 -2.18
CA ARG A 67 12.69 -9.56 -3.14
C ARG A 67 13.76 -10.44 -2.49
N TYR A 68 14.34 -10.00 -1.38
CA TYR A 68 15.43 -10.71 -0.68
C TYR A 68 14.98 -12.06 -0.15
N TYR A 69 13.73 -12.15 0.35
CA TYR A 69 13.13 -13.43 0.72
C TYR A 69 13.18 -14.44 -0.43
N TRP A 70 12.67 -14.04 -1.59
CA TRP A 70 12.59 -14.94 -2.75
C TRP A 70 13.96 -15.25 -3.35
N GLU A 71 14.88 -14.30 -3.40
CA GLU A 71 16.26 -14.54 -3.82
C GLU A 71 16.91 -15.62 -2.97
N LYS A 72 16.76 -15.52 -1.65
CA LYS A 72 17.33 -16.48 -0.71
C LYS A 72 16.60 -17.83 -0.76
N LYS A 73 15.28 -17.83 -0.77
CA LYS A 73 14.44 -19.05 -0.78
C LYS A 73 14.64 -19.89 -2.04
N LEU A 74 14.82 -19.25 -3.18
CA LEU A 74 14.99 -19.91 -4.48
C LEU A 74 16.46 -20.13 -4.84
N ASP A 75 17.38 -19.76 -3.98
CA ASP A 75 18.84 -19.85 -4.19
C ASP A 75 19.25 -19.29 -5.56
N THR A 76 18.84 -18.04 -5.81
CA THR A 76 19.15 -17.36 -7.07
C THR A 76 20.60 -16.91 -7.11
N ALA A 77 21.10 -16.58 -8.31
CA ALA A 77 22.46 -16.06 -8.48
C ALA A 77 22.71 -14.76 -7.67
N ASP A 78 21.66 -14.02 -7.34
CA ASP A 78 21.74 -12.79 -6.56
C ASP A 78 21.69 -13.02 -5.04
N ALA A 79 21.36 -14.23 -4.59
CA ALA A 79 21.33 -14.55 -3.14
C ALA A 79 22.66 -14.28 -2.43
N LYS A 80 23.79 -14.41 -3.12
CA LYS A 80 25.13 -14.09 -2.59
C LYS A 80 25.42 -12.60 -2.43
N TYR A 81 24.59 -11.72 -2.99
CA TYR A 81 24.73 -10.27 -2.92
C TYR A 81 23.71 -9.62 -1.98
N LEU A 82 22.97 -10.42 -1.21
CA LEU A 82 22.05 -9.89 -0.21
C LEU A 82 22.83 -9.07 0.84
N PRO A 83 22.21 -8.00 1.37
CA PRO A 83 22.81 -7.25 2.46
C PRO A 83 23.15 -8.16 3.65
N GLU A 84 24.30 -7.94 4.29
CA GLU A 84 24.74 -8.73 5.45
C GLU A 84 23.77 -8.63 6.63
N ASP A 85 23.09 -7.50 6.77
CA ASP A 85 22.11 -7.21 7.80
C ASP A 85 20.68 -7.66 7.43
N PHE A 86 20.51 -8.35 6.30
CA PHE A 86 19.24 -8.98 5.97
C PHE A 86 19.06 -10.29 6.72
N GLU A 87 18.08 -10.32 7.60
CA GLU A 87 17.64 -11.52 8.29
C GLU A 87 16.49 -12.20 7.56
N MET A 88 16.62 -13.51 7.31
CA MET A 88 15.54 -14.29 6.72
C MET A 88 14.37 -14.36 7.68
N PHE A 89 13.18 -14.18 7.16
CA PHE A 89 11.93 -14.25 7.90
C PHE A 89 11.01 -15.31 7.27
N GLU A 90 10.02 -15.77 8.01
CA GLU A 90 9.01 -16.69 7.49
C GLU A 90 7.61 -16.11 7.73
N PRO A 91 6.68 -16.34 6.79
CA PRO A 91 5.27 -16.04 7.02
C PRO A 91 4.71 -16.86 8.18
N THR A 92 3.87 -16.24 8.98
CA THR A 92 3.16 -16.87 10.10
C THR A 92 1.76 -17.32 9.71
N GLU A 93 1.11 -18.11 10.55
CA GLU A 93 -0.31 -18.49 10.36
C GLU A 93 -1.21 -17.25 10.23
N ALA A 94 -0.92 -16.19 10.97
CA ALA A 94 -1.66 -14.92 10.87
C ALA A 94 -1.48 -14.24 9.49
N ASP A 95 -0.28 -14.33 8.90
CA ASP A 95 -0.03 -13.82 7.56
C ASP A 95 -0.84 -14.62 6.54
N TYR A 96 -0.88 -15.94 6.64
CA TYR A 96 -1.71 -16.79 5.78
C TYR A 96 -3.22 -16.57 5.97
N ALA A 97 -3.68 -16.33 7.19
CA ALA A 97 -5.07 -15.95 7.44
C ALA A 97 -5.42 -14.62 6.73
N SER A 98 -4.52 -13.64 6.79
CA SER A 98 -4.66 -12.37 6.06
C SER A 98 -4.73 -12.58 4.55
N VAL A 99 -3.95 -13.52 4.00
CA VAL A 99 -4.01 -13.89 2.57
C VAL A 99 -5.39 -14.42 2.20
N GLN A 100 -6.00 -15.29 3.01
CA GLN A 100 -7.33 -15.82 2.71
C GLN A 100 -8.40 -14.73 2.65
N GLU A 101 -8.35 -13.78 3.57
CA GLU A 101 -9.25 -12.61 3.54
C GLU A 101 -8.96 -11.70 2.32
N ALA A 102 -7.69 -11.49 1.98
CA ALA A 102 -7.29 -10.74 0.82
C ALA A 102 -7.79 -11.35 -0.50
N LEU A 103 -7.69 -12.67 -0.65
CA LEU A 103 -8.17 -13.38 -1.83
C LEU A 103 -9.71 -13.32 -1.95
N LYS A 104 -10.43 -13.42 -0.84
CA LYS A 104 -11.89 -13.20 -0.81
C LYS A 104 -12.23 -11.77 -1.26
N TRP A 105 -11.50 -10.79 -0.76
CA TRP A 105 -11.67 -9.39 -1.14
C TRP A 105 -11.44 -9.17 -2.64
N MET A 106 -10.35 -9.72 -3.19
CA MET A 106 -10.02 -9.61 -4.61
C MET A 106 -11.05 -10.26 -5.52
N LYS A 107 -11.59 -11.42 -5.14
CA LYS A 107 -12.67 -12.08 -5.89
C LYS A 107 -13.90 -11.18 -6.02
N ARG A 108 -14.22 -10.39 -5.01
CA ARG A 108 -15.34 -9.43 -5.09
C ARG A 108 -15.09 -8.37 -6.15
N TYR A 109 -13.87 -7.85 -6.27
CA TYR A 109 -13.51 -6.90 -7.31
C TYR A 109 -13.69 -7.46 -8.71
N VAL A 110 -13.21 -8.67 -8.92
CA VAL A 110 -13.35 -9.36 -10.23
C VAL A 110 -14.82 -9.56 -10.58
N MET A 111 -15.66 -9.94 -9.61
CA MET A 111 -17.10 -10.17 -9.82
C MET A 111 -17.89 -8.87 -10.07
N LEU A 112 -17.48 -7.75 -9.50
CA LEU A 112 -18.19 -6.48 -9.59
C LEU A 112 -17.78 -5.64 -10.82
N GLY A 113 -16.79 -6.08 -11.59
CA GLY A 113 -16.20 -5.34 -12.68
C GLY A 113 -15.17 -4.31 -12.20
N LEU A 114 -14.06 -4.19 -12.92
CA LEU A 114 -12.91 -3.36 -12.54
C LEU A 114 -12.99 -1.94 -13.12
N GLY A 115 -14.16 -1.44 -13.49
CA GLY A 115 -14.34 -0.26 -14.33
C GLY A 115 -13.71 1.05 -13.82
N ASP A 116 -13.50 1.19 -12.52
CA ASP A 116 -13.06 2.44 -11.90
C ASP A 116 -11.66 2.38 -11.30
N LEU A 117 -10.91 1.29 -11.51
CA LEU A 117 -9.53 1.19 -11.03
C LEU A 117 -8.54 1.83 -12.01
N ASP A 118 -7.58 2.58 -11.49
CA ASP A 118 -6.43 3.04 -12.28
C ASP A 118 -5.59 1.84 -12.78
N GLY A 119 -4.76 2.10 -13.82
CA GLY A 119 -4.00 1.04 -14.49
C GLY A 119 -3.18 0.17 -13.53
N PHE A 120 -2.51 0.77 -12.54
CA PHE A 120 -1.70 0.03 -11.57
C PHE A 120 -2.55 -0.86 -10.66
N LYS A 121 -3.68 -0.37 -10.17
CA LYS A 121 -4.59 -1.14 -9.30
C LYS A 121 -5.29 -2.25 -10.08
N ALA A 122 -5.72 -1.97 -11.30
CA ALA A 122 -6.32 -2.98 -12.19
C ALA A 122 -5.33 -4.11 -12.49
N ASP A 123 -4.09 -3.79 -12.81
CA ASP A 123 -3.03 -4.78 -13.04
C ASP A 123 -2.75 -5.60 -11.79
N MET A 124 -2.70 -4.98 -10.63
CA MET A 124 -2.48 -5.68 -9.36
C MET A 124 -3.62 -6.65 -9.07
N VAL A 125 -4.87 -6.24 -9.19
CA VAL A 125 -6.04 -7.13 -8.98
C VAL A 125 -6.03 -8.28 -9.97
N LYS A 126 -5.71 -8.03 -11.23
CA LYS A 126 -5.58 -9.05 -12.26
C LYS A 126 -4.50 -10.08 -11.93
N GLU A 127 -3.34 -9.62 -11.44
CA GLU A 127 -2.23 -10.48 -11.04
C GLU A 127 -2.57 -11.31 -9.80
N LEU A 128 -3.18 -10.71 -8.79
CA LEU A 128 -3.60 -11.38 -7.55
C LEU A 128 -4.79 -12.35 -7.75
N SER A 129 -5.48 -12.28 -8.88
CA SER A 129 -6.59 -13.19 -9.21
C SER A 129 -6.11 -14.47 -9.91
N GLN A 130 -4.82 -14.61 -10.16
CA GLN A 130 -4.22 -15.81 -10.76
C GLN A 130 -3.85 -16.81 -9.66
N ASP A 131 -3.84 -18.11 -10.01
CA ASP A 131 -3.41 -19.16 -9.07
C ASP A 131 -1.91 -19.12 -8.80
N GLU A 132 -1.13 -18.64 -9.77
CA GLU A 132 0.31 -18.54 -9.71
C GLU A 132 0.81 -17.17 -10.16
N VAL A 133 1.84 -16.68 -9.50
CA VAL A 133 2.56 -15.46 -9.87
C VAL A 133 3.95 -15.81 -10.35
N LYS A 134 4.34 -15.23 -11.45
CA LYS A 134 5.71 -15.37 -11.98
C LYS A 134 6.66 -14.49 -11.14
N ILE A 135 7.45 -15.14 -10.32
CA ILE A 135 8.58 -14.53 -9.67
C ILE A 135 9.79 -14.80 -10.52
N ALA A 136 10.29 -13.77 -11.16
CA ALA A 136 11.50 -13.88 -11.92
C ALA A 136 12.65 -14.30 -11.01
N ALA A 137 13.31 -15.41 -11.35
CA ALA A 137 14.63 -15.69 -10.78
C ALA A 137 15.53 -14.53 -11.21
N MET A 138 15.96 -13.73 -10.24
CA MET A 138 16.72 -12.53 -10.51
C MET A 138 18.19 -12.91 -10.65
N GLY A 139 18.62 -13.19 -11.90
CA GLY A 139 20.03 -13.13 -12.22
C GLY A 139 20.39 -11.68 -12.56
N ARG A 140 21.38 -11.09 -11.91
CA ARG A 140 22.03 -9.90 -12.46
C ARG A 140 22.58 -10.29 -13.83
N ILE A 141 22.05 -9.66 -14.86
CA ILE A 141 22.70 -9.66 -16.16
C ILE A 141 23.87 -8.71 -16.01
N ALA A 142 25.07 -9.14 -16.39
CA ALA A 142 26.28 -8.34 -16.30
C ALA A 142 26.02 -6.94 -16.89
N ALA A 143 26.48 -5.91 -16.20
CA ALA A 143 26.35 -4.52 -16.61
C ALA A 143 26.83 -4.36 -18.08
N GLY A 144 25.90 -4.02 -18.98
CA GLY A 144 26.22 -3.78 -20.38
C GLY A 144 25.17 -4.25 -21.41
N ASP A 145 24.23 -5.10 -21.04
CA ASP A 145 23.25 -5.61 -21.98
C ASP A 145 21.92 -4.84 -21.95
N ALA A 146 21.56 -4.20 -23.06
CA ALA A 146 20.30 -3.47 -23.23
C ALA A 146 19.04 -4.32 -23.01
N VAL A 147 19.16 -5.65 -23.12
CA VAL A 147 18.09 -6.63 -22.84
C VAL A 147 17.85 -6.81 -21.35
N ALA A 148 18.83 -6.49 -20.50
CA ALA A 148 18.74 -6.57 -19.05
C ALA A 148 17.68 -5.63 -18.48
N SER A 149 17.53 -4.44 -19.05
CA SER A 149 16.62 -3.42 -18.57
C SER A 149 15.14 -3.82 -18.70
N VAL A 150 14.75 -4.44 -19.80
CA VAL A 150 13.36 -4.85 -20.07
C VAL A 150 12.93 -5.99 -19.16
N VAL A 151 13.82 -6.97 -18.95
CA VAL A 151 13.55 -8.11 -18.05
C VAL A 151 13.50 -7.64 -16.59
N ASP A 152 14.36 -6.70 -16.21
CA ASP A 152 14.37 -6.12 -14.86
C ASP A 152 13.16 -5.22 -14.57
N GLU A 153 12.65 -4.49 -15.55
CA GLU A 153 11.42 -3.68 -15.40
C GLU A 153 10.19 -4.55 -15.12
N VAL A 154 10.02 -5.65 -15.83
CA VAL A 154 8.91 -6.60 -15.59
C VAL A 154 9.02 -7.25 -14.21
N LYS A 155 10.21 -7.65 -13.80
CA LYS A 155 10.51 -8.20 -12.47
C LYS A 155 10.19 -7.20 -11.36
N ILE A 156 10.67 -5.98 -11.52
CA ILE A 156 10.51 -4.88 -10.57
C ILE A 156 9.03 -4.54 -10.42
N ALA A 157 8.27 -4.49 -11.51
CA ALA A 157 6.85 -4.19 -11.47
C ALA A 157 6.04 -5.25 -10.72
N ALA A 158 6.29 -6.55 -10.97
CA ALA A 158 5.61 -7.65 -10.28
C ALA A 158 5.88 -7.64 -8.77
N MET A 159 7.14 -7.54 -8.37
CA MET A 159 7.52 -7.47 -6.95
C MET A 159 6.94 -6.24 -6.25
N GLY A 160 6.92 -5.10 -6.93
CA GLY A 160 6.33 -3.87 -6.40
C GLY A 160 4.83 -4.02 -6.16
N ARG A 161 4.10 -4.66 -7.06
CA ARG A 161 2.66 -4.91 -6.92
C ARG A 161 2.35 -5.87 -5.79
N ILE A 162 3.07 -6.99 -5.72
CA ILE A 162 2.90 -7.98 -4.65
C ILE A 162 3.23 -7.38 -3.29
N ALA A 163 4.35 -6.68 -3.14
CA ALA A 163 4.75 -6.05 -1.89
C ALA A 163 3.78 -4.94 -1.43
N PHE A 164 3.10 -4.27 -2.36
CA PHE A 164 2.12 -3.23 -2.08
C PHE A 164 0.71 -3.78 -1.79
N ALA A 165 0.41 -5.02 -2.16
CA ALA A 165 -0.92 -5.58 -2.05
C ALA A 165 -1.52 -5.50 -0.62
N PRO A 166 -0.81 -5.81 0.48
CA PRO A 166 -1.35 -5.67 1.83
C PRO A 166 -1.82 -4.25 2.15
N GLU A 167 -1.04 -3.25 1.80
CA GLU A 167 -1.38 -1.84 2.00
C GLU A 167 -2.60 -1.42 1.16
N PHE A 168 -2.63 -1.82 -0.11
CA PHE A 168 -3.77 -1.53 -0.97
C PHE A 168 -5.07 -2.13 -0.44
N ILE A 169 -5.04 -3.39 -0.05
CA ILE A 169 -6.22 -4.10 0.47
C ILE A 169 -6.69 -3.46 1.78
N ALA A 170 -5.77 -3.16 2.70
CA ALA A 170 -6.09 -2.50 3.96
C ALA A 170 -6.75 -1.12 3.73
N ARG A 171 -6.20 -0.31 2.83
CA ARG A 171 -6.78 1.00 2.47
C ARG A 171 -8.16 0.87 1.87
N ASP A 172 -8.34 -0.07 0.95
CA ASP A 172 -9.59 -0.26 0.27
C ASP A 172 -10.69 -0.78 1.21
N GLN A 173 -10.36 -1.72 2.10
CA GLN A 173 -11.26 -2.17 3.15
C GLN A 173 -11.65 -1.04 4.10
N HIS A 174 -10.69 -0.20 4.48
CA HIS A 174 -10.95 0.98 5.31
C HIS A 174 -11.89 1.96 4.60
N GLU A 175 -11.62 2.32 3.35
CA GLU A 175 -12.47 3.24 2.57
C GLU A 175 -13.89 2.69 2.36
N THR A 176 -14.01 1.40 2.09
CA THR A 176 -15.32 0.75 1.96
C THR A 176 -16.08 0.77 3.27
N GLY A 177 -15.43 0.47 4.38
CA GLY A 177 -16.00 0.57 5.73
C GLY A 177 -16.43 2.00 6.06
N LEU A 178 -15.56 2.96 5.81
CA LEU A 178 -15.84 4.38 6.05
C LEU A 178 -16.99 4.91 5.18
N THR A 179 -17.02 4.54 3.90
CA THR A 179 -18.13 4.89 3.00
C THR A 179 -19.45 4.36 3.54
N LYS A 180 -19.48 3.11 4.01
CA LYS A 180 -20.66 2.52 4.62
C LYS A 180 -21.08 3.28 5.87
N THR A 181 -20.13 3.61 6.75
CA THR A 181 -20.40 4.37 7.98
C THR A 181 -20.99 5.74 7.66
N ILE A 182 -20.39 6.49 6.76
CA ILE A 182 -20.88 7.82 6.38
C ILE A 182 -22.28 7.71 5.76
N ARG A 183 -22.47 6.74 4.88
CA ARG A 183 -23.78 6.51 4.23
C ARG A 183 -24.89 6.14 5.19
N VAL A 184 -24.60 5.36 6.24
CA VAL A 184 -25.60 4.85 7.19
C VAL A 184 -25.80 5.82 8.35
N GLU A 185 -24.72 6.32 8.94
CA GLU A 185 -24.74 7.06 10.19
C GLU A 185 -24.71 8.58 9.97
N TYR A 186 -24.03 9.06 8.93
CA TYR A 186 -23.78 10.50 8.72
C TYR A 186 -24.34 11.04 7.39
N ARG A 187 -25.23 10.29 6.76
CA ARG A 187 -25.87 10.72 5.48
C ARG A 187 -26.59 12.05 5.59
N ASP A 188 -27.12 12.36 6.75
CA ASP A 188 -27.89 13.58 7.05
C ASP A 188 -27.01 14.70 7.65
N SER A 189 -25.67 14.54 7.57
CA SER A 189 -24.72 15.58 7.95
C SER A 189 -25.05 16.91 7.27
N LYS A 190 -24.97 17.99 8.06
CA LYS A 190 -25.20 19.36 7.60
C LYS A 190 -23.92 20.17 7.75
N HIS A 191 -23.82 21.23 6.96
CA HIS A 191 -22.78 22.23 7.18
C HIS A 191 -22.98 22.91 8.54
N ILE A 192 -21.88 23.03 9.28
CA ILE A 192 -21.88 23.76 10.57
C ILE A 192 -21.38 25.17 10.31
N GLU A 193 -22.01 26.15 10.93
CA GLU A 193 -21.68 27.57 10.88
C GLU A 193 -21.46 28.13 9.44
N PRO A 194 -21.71 29.41 9.22
CA PRO A 194 -21.41 30.08 7.95
C PRO A 194 -19.90 30.11 7.65
N VAL A 195 -19.57 30.20 6.36
CA VAL A 195 -18.17 30.38 5.93
C VAL A 195 -17.58 31.64 6.54
N GLY A 196 -16.40 31.51 7.12
CA GLY A 196 -15.69 32.61 7.80
C GLY A 196 -15.94 32.68 9.30
N GLU A 197 -16.96 32.01 9.83
CA GLU A 197 -17.27 32.01 11.26
C GLU A 197 -16.37 31.07 12.05
N LYS A 198 -16.26 31.36 13.36
CA LYS A 198 -15.53 30.54 14.33
C LYS A 198 -16.36 29.35 14.74
N VAL A 199 -15.70 28.22 14.93
CA VAL A 199 -16.30 26.97 15.42
C VAL A 199 -15.56 26.50 16.65
N GLU A 200 -16.30 26.11 17.67
CA GLU A 200 -15.79 25.36 18.81
C GLU A 200 -16.70 24.15 19.04
N THR A 201 -16.14 22.95 18.93
CA THR A 201 -16.90 21.70 19.07
C THR A 201 -15.96 20.55 19.46
N VAL A 202 -16.57 19.43 19.82
CA VAL A 202 -15.85 18.15 20.00
C VAL A 202 -15.99 17.32 18.74
N ILE A 203 -14.89 16.74 18.30
CA ILE A 203 -14.83 15.89 17.12
C ILE A 203 -14.27 14.51 17.47
N GLU A 204 -14.63 13.53 16.65
CA GLU A 204 -14.00 12.22 16.60
C GLU A 204 -13.36 12.01 15.22
N VAL A 205 -12.13 11.54 15.20
CA VAL A 205 -11.38 11.25 13.96
C VAL A 205 -11.92 9.98 13.33
N LEU A 206 -12.47 10.08 12.11
CA LEU A 206 -12.95 8.95 11.31
C LEU A 206 -11.91 8.43 10.33
N ASP A 207 -11.11 9.34 9.76
CA ASP A 207 -10.09 9.02 8.77
C ASP A 207 -8.92 10.00 8.85
N LYS A 208 -7.74 9.50 8.51
CA LYS A 208 -6.54 10.32 8.33
C LYS A 208 -5.79 9.89 7.07
N ARG A 209 -5.30 10.85 6.32
CA ARG A 209 -4.52 10.60 5.11
C ARG A 209 -3.34 11.55 5.05
N TYR A 210 -2.14 11.01 5.04
CA TYR A 210 -0.93 11.81 4.92
C TYR A 210 -0.75 12.33 3.49
N SER A 211 -0.43 13.60 3.37
CA SER A 211 -0.04 14.26 2.13
C SER A 211 1.43 14.64 2.18
N SER A 212 2.24 13.97 1.36
CA SER A 212 3.68 14.29 1.25
C SER A 212 3.93 15.68 0.67
N GLN A 213 3.04 16.17 -0.20
CA GLN A 213 3.13 17.51 -0.78
C GLN A 213 3.04 18.62 0.28
N TRP A 214 2.21 18.41 1.31
CA TRP A 214 1.95 19.41 2.35
C TRP A 214 2.56 19.04 3.71
N GLU A 215 3.25 17.89 3.78
CA GLU A 215 3.81 17.33 5.03
C GLU A 215 2.81 17.40 6.19
N SER A 216 1.56 17.03 5.89
CA SER A 216 0.43 17.18 6.80
C SER A 216 -0.59 16.06 6.59
N TYR A 217 -1.38 15.80 7.61
CA TYR A 217 -2.49 14.87 7.56
C TYR A 217 -3.79 15.59 7.19
N ASN A 218 -4.53 15.03 6.24
CA ASN A 218 -5.92 15.38 5.98
C ASN A 218 -6.80 14.52 6.89
N TYR A 219 -7.57 15.15 7.75
CA TYR A 219 -8.51 14.52 8.65
C TYR A 219 -9.94 14.65 8.15
N THR A 220 -10.70 13.56 8.23
CA THR A 220 -12.15 13.53 8.19
C THR A 220 -12.65 13.18 9.58
N CYS A 221 -13.47 14.02 10.15
CA CYS A 221 -13.96 13.87 11.51
C CYS A 221 -15.48 14.05 11.54
N VAL A 222 -16.08 13.66 12.66
CA VAL A 222 -17.50 13.91 12.93
C VAL A 222 -17.65 14.69 14.23
N THR A 223 -18.55 15.66 14.25
CA THR A 223 -18.92 16.39 15.48
C THR A 223 -19.84 15.55 16.36
N THR A 224 -20.02 15.95 17.60
CA THR A 224 -20.95 15.29 18.52
C THR A 224 -22.38 15.24 17.96
N ASP A 225 -22.77 16.21 17.15
CA ASP A 225 -24.10 16.27 16.51
C ASP A 225 -24.20 15.48 15.20
N GLY A 226 -23.16 14.70 14.83
CA GLY A 226 -23.16 13.86 13.65
C GLY A 226 -22.85 14.60 12.34
N ASN A 227 -22.26 15.78 12.39
CA ASN A 227 -21.90 16.55 11.20
C ASN A 227 -20.42 16.33 10.84
N LEU A 228 -20.17 16.09 9.56
CA LEU A 228 -18.83 15.85 9.03
C LEU A 228 -18.05 17.16 8.91
N VAL A 229 -16.80 17.11 9.36
CA VAL A 229 -15.83 18.20 9.23
C VAL A 229 -14.50 17.65 8.73
N SER A 230 -13.74 18.47 8.01
CA SER A 230 -12.42 18.11 7.53
C SER A 230 -11.42 19.25 7.70
N PHE A 231 -10.17 18.90 7.94
CA PHE A 231 -9.08 19.86 8.09
C PHE A 231 -7.72 19.21 7.86
N MET A 232 -6.71 20.03 7.72
CA MET A 232 -5.31 19.60 7.68
C MET A 232 -4.61 19.94 8.99
N ASN A 233 -3.77 19.03 9.46
CA ASN A 233 -2.92 19.25 10.63
C ASN A 233 -1.58 18.53 10.45
N LYS A 234 -0.49 19.13 10.95
CA LYS A 234 0.85 18.53 10.88
C LYS A 234 1.05 17.39 11.88
N PHE A 235 0.34 17.42 13.00
CA PHE A 235 0.45 16.41 14.03
C PHE A 235 -0.44 15.21 13.72
N GLU A 236 0.06 14.04 14.04
CA GLU A 236 -0.68 12.80 13.89
C GLU A 236 -1.65 12.56 15.04
N HIS A 237 -2.89 12.24 14.69
CA HIS A 237 -3.95 11.81 15.60
C HIS A 237 -4.50 10.47 15.12
N ALA A 238 -4.80 9.57 16.04
CA ALA A 238 -5.33 8.26 15.68
C ALA A 238 -6.80 8.33 15.27
N VAL A 239 -7.23 7.42 14.40
CA VAL A 239 -8.65 7.18 14.14
C VAL A 239 -9.32 6.75 15.45
N GLY A 240 -10.49 7.32 15.76
CA GLY A 240 -11.19 7.15 17.02
C GLY A 240 -10.82 8.18 18.10
N ASP A 241 -9.75 8.95 17.92
CA ASP A 241 -9.42 10.02 18.88
C ASP A 241 -10.53 11.07 18.95
N ARG A 242 -10.87 11.44 20.18
CA ARG A 242 -11.81 12.56 20.46
C ARG A 242 -11.02 13.78 20.91
N LYS A 243 -11.30 14.92 20.30
CA LYS A 243 -10.63 16.20 20.57
C LYS A 243 -11.64 17.33 20.60
N ARG A 244 -11.45 18.29 21.49
CA ARG A 244 -12.11 19.59 21.40
C ARG A 244 -11.32 20.44 20.41
N ILE A 245 -12.00 21.08 19.48
CA ILE A 245 -11.36 21.93 18.48
C ILE A 245 -11.89 23.36 18.55
N LYS A 246 -10.99 24.29 18.22
CA LYS A 246 -11.32 25.67 17.84
C LYS A 246 -10.81 25.90 16.44
N ALA A 247 -11.65 26.37 15.56
CA ALA A 247 -11.34 26.51 14.14
C ALA A 247 -12.13 27.66 13.51
N LYS A 248 -11.89 27.87 12.22
CA LYS A 248 -12.67 28.77 11.37
C LYS A 248 -13.21 28.02 10.17
N VAL A 249 -14.45 28.26 9.79
CA VAL A 249 -15.03 27.63 8.58
C VAL A 249 -14.35 28.19 7.35
N LYS A 250 -13.72 27.30 6.57
CA LYS A 250 -13.06 27.63 5.31
C LYS A 250 -14.04 27.59 4.14
N SER A 251 -14.80 26.50 4.04
CA SER A 251 -15.75 26.26 2.96
C SER A 251 -16.76 25.19 3.33
N HIS A 252 -17.87 25.20 2.64
CA HIS A 252 -18.87 24.15 2.62
C HIS A 252 -18.63 23.24 1.42
N THR A 253 -18.52 21.93 1.66
CA THR A 253 -18.18 20.94 0.64
C THR A 253 -19.05 19.68 0.79
N LYS A 254 -18.83 18.71 -0.08
CA LYS A 254 -19.37 17.36 0.07
C LYS A 254 -18.24 16.42 0.44
N ASN A 255 -18.54 15.39 1.23
CA ASN A 255 -17.57 14.34 1.50
C ASN A 255 -17.22 13.57 0.21
N ARG A 256 -15.95 13.18 0.07
CA ARG A 256 -15.44 12.52 -1.13
C ARG A 256 -15.94 11.08 -1.34
N LEU A 257 -16.31 10.39 -0.27
CA LEU A 257 -16.72 8.97 -0.33
C LEU A 257 -18.23 8.81 -0.51
N PHE A 258 -18.99 9.71 0.09
CA PHE A 258 -20.44 9.75 -0.01
C PHE A 258 -20.91 11.19 0.00
N SER A 259 -21.91 11.54 -0.80
CA SER A 259 -22.36 12.93 -1.03
C SER A 259 -23.11 13.53 0.17
N ALA A 260 -22.58 13.36 1.38
CA ALA A 260 -23.02 14.06 2.58
C ALA A 260 -22.35 15.43 2.71
N ASP A 261 -23.01 16.38 3.38
CA ASP A 261 -22.45 17.70 3.63
C ASP A 261 -21.22 17.59 4.56
N GLU A 262 -20.16 18.31 4.21
CA GLU A 262 -18.92 18.37 4.99
C GLU A 262 -18.45 19.82 5.09
N THR A 263 -18.11 20.25 6.29
CA THR A 263 -17.56 21.59 6.53
C THR A 263 -16.05 21.52 6.60
N ARG A 264 -15.36 22.20 5.69
CA ARG A 264 -13.90 22.30 5.72
C ARG A 264 -13.47 23.41 6.64
N LEU A 265 -12.54 23.09 7.55
CA LEU A 265 -12.04 24.00 8.57
C LEU A 265 -10.58 24.38 8.31
N ASN A 266 -10.19 25.58 8.76
CA ASN A 266 -8.81 26.05 8.83
C ASN A 266 -8.49 26.62 10.21
N TYR A 267 -7.23 26.91 10.47
CA TYR A 267 -6.71 27.40 11.75
C TYR A 267 -7.13 26.53 12.94
N VAL A 268 -7.15 25.22 12.72
CA VAL A 268 -7.62 24.24 13.70
C VAL A 268 -6.62 24.11 14.84
N LYS A 269 -7.08 24.37 16.06
CA LYS A 269 -6.36 24.08 17.30
C LYS A 269 -7.07 22.93 18.01
N LEU A 270 -6.30 21.90 18.40
CA LEU A 270 -6.83 20.71 19.05
C LEU A 270 -6.45 20.70 20.53
N TYR A 271 -7.41 20.32 21.36
CA TYR A 271 -7.27 20.22 22.80
C TYR A 271 -7.74 18.84 23.27
N LYS A 272 -7.22 18.38 24.40
CA LYS A 272 -7.75 17.18 25.07
C LYS A 272 -9.21 17.44 25.48
N VAL A 273 -10.01 16.38 25.39
CA VAL A 273 -11.39 16.37 25.93
C VAL A 273 -11.33 16.01 27.38
#